data_61e67ceffb5bdd1a98e78cf71199ccf9
#
_entry.id   61e67ceffb5bdd1a98e78cf71199ccf9
#
_cell.length_a   1.000
_cell.length_b   1.000
_cell.length_c   1.000
_cell.angle_alpha   90.00
_cell.angle_beta   90.00
_cell.angle_gamma   90.00
#
_symmetry.space_group_name_H-M   'P 1'
#
loop_
_entity.id
_entity.type
_entity.pdbx_description
1 polymer ?
#
loop_
_entity_poly.entity_id
_entity_poly.type
_entity_poly.pdbx_seq_one_letter_code
_entity_poly.pdbx_strand_id
1 'polypeptide(L)'
;MNLPFVFRPCIGRSGTGTKQFADNESGLCYAEGSVKVVKDAQGKEVVSTKQLYVDGNSSIKELDNVVFEGRESEIKAIGYFYRNRRVDMKVVYL
;
A
#
# COMPACT_ATOMS: atom_id res chain seq x y z
N MET A 1 -11.10 -11.53 1.64
CA MET A 1 -9.84 -10.95 2.14
C MET A 1 -9.47 -11.65 3.43
N ASN A 2 -8.57 -12.61 3.35
CA ASN A 2 -8.26 -13.47 4.49
C ASN A 2 -6.75 -13.70 4.71
N LEU A 3 -5.89 -13.02 3.95
CA LEU A 3 -4.45 -13.10 4.16
C LEU A 3 -4.00 -11.96 5.06
N PRO A 4 -3.25 -12.25 6.14
CA PRO A 4 -2.77 -11.19 7.01
C PRO A 4 -1.63 -10.40 6.35
N PHE A 5 -1.59 -9.12 6.62
CA PHE A 5 -0.45 -8.27 6.28
C PHE A 5 -0.27 -7.22 7.36
N VAL A 6 0.92 -6.64 7.39
CA VAL A 6 1.26 -5.56 8.31
C VAL A 6 1.72 -4.38 7.47
N PHE A 7 1.36 -3.18 7.88
CA PHE A 7 1.94 -1.99 7.27
C PHE A 7 2.49 -1.05 8.34
N ARG A 8 3.50 -0.29 7.95
CA ARG A 8 4.17 0.68 8.81
C ARG A 8 3.74 2.06 8.36
N PRO A 9 2.84 2.73 9.11
CA PRO A 9 2.36 4.05 8.72
C PRO A 9 3.48 5.08 8.76
N CYS A 10 3.69 5.80 7.67
CA CYS A 10 4.67 6.87 7.61
C CYS A 10 4.06 8.14 8.20
N ILE A 11 4.72 8.71 9.21
CA ILE A 11 4.25 9.93 9.87
C ILE A 11 5.05 11.17 9.44
N GLY A 12 6.00 11.00 8.54
CA GLY A 12 6.81 12.11 8.04
C GLY A 12 8.23 11.71 7.78
N ARG A 13 9.09 12.69 7.60
CA ARG A 13 10.51 12.49 7.39
C ARG A 13 11.30 13.29 8.43
N SER A 14 12.45 12.74 8.84
CA SER A 14 13.39 13.46 9.70
C SER A 14 14.05 14.59 8.91
N GLY A 15 14.81 15.44 9.61
CA GLY A 15 15.59 16.50 8.97
C GLY A 15 16.63 16.00 7.97
N THR A 16 16.97 14.70 8.01
CA THR A 16 17.89 14.07 7.07
C THR A 16 17.16 13.39 5.89
N GLY A 17 15.82 13.50 5.83
CA GLY A 17 15.01 12.91 4.78
C GLY A 17 14.61 11.45 5.01
N THR A 18 15.01 10.85 6.13
CA THR A 18 14.65 9.47 6.46
C THR A 18 13.18 9.40 6.90
N LYS A 19 12.45 8.46 6.36
CA LYS A 19 11.06 8.22 6.77
C LYS A 19 10.98 7.84 8.23
N GLN A 20 9.98 8.37 8.91
CA GLN A 20 9.65 8.01 10.29
C GLN A 20 8.29 7.31 10.29
N PHE A 21 8.17 6.27 11.11
CA PHE A 21 6.98 5.42 11.12
C PHE A 21 6.33 5.42 12.50
N ALA A 22 5.00 5.34 12.51
CA ALA A 22 4.23 5.05 13.71
C ALA A 22 4.27 3.55 14.00
N ASP A 23 3.56 3.12 15.04
CA ASP A 23 3.43 1.70 15.35
C ASP A 23 2.81 0.94 14.18
N ASN A 24 3.26 -0.29 13.98
CA ASN A 24 2.75 -1.14 12.92
C ASN A 24 1.25 -1.38 13.09
N GLU A 25 0.54 -1.42 11.97
CA GLU A 25 -0.85 -1.81 11.93
C GLU A 25 -1.00 -3.08 11.11
N SER A 26 -1.97 -3.89 11.46
CA SER A 26 -2.26 -5.13 10.75
C SER A 26 -3.61 -5.06 10.06
N GLY A 27 -3.77 -5.88 9.04
CA GLY A 27 -5.02 -5.98 8.31
C GLY A 27 -5.08 -7.27 7.53
N LEU A 28 -6.16 -7.42 6.78
CA LEU A 28 -6.36 -8.56 5.89
C LEU A 28 -6.42 -8.08 4.44
N CYS A 29 -5.90 -8.90 3.55
CA CYS A 29 -5.87 -8.57 2.13
C CYS A 29 -6.17 -9.81 1.27
N TYR A 30 -6.45 -9.54 0.01
CA TYR A 30 -6.39 -10.54 -1.06
C TYR A 30 -5.16 -10.20 -1.89
N ALA A 31 -4.33 -11.20 -2.18
CA ALA A 31 -3.07 -10.96 -2.89
C ALA A 31 -3.11 -11.54 -4.30
N GLU A 32 -2.53 -10.82 -5.25
CA GLU A 32 -2.38 -11.26 -6.62
C GLU A 32 -0.94 -10.99 -7.05
N GLY A 33 -0.31 -12.00 -7.65
CA GLY A 33 1.04 -11.85 -8.19
C GLY A 33 0.99 -11.71 -9.70
N SER A 34 1.00 -10.49 -10.21
CA SER A 34 1.08 -10.25 -11.65
C SER A 34 1.92 -9.02 -11.92
N VAL A 35 2.52 -8.97 -13.11
CA VAL A 35 3.32 -7.81 -13.52
C VAL A 35 2.40 -6.78 -14.14
N LYS A 36 2.37 -5.58 -13.56
CA LYS A 36 1.56 -4.47 -14.05
C LYS A 36 2.39 -3.20 -14.09
N VAL A 37 2.16 -2.38 -15.10
CA VAL A 37 2.71 -1.03 -15.16
C VAL A 37 1.65 -0.08 -14.65
N VAL A 38 1.99 0.68 -13.63
CA VAL A 38 1.07 1.63 -12.98
C VAL A 38 1.76 2.98 -12.84
N LYS A 39 1.00 4.02 -12.56
CA LYS A 39 1.56 5.34 -12.29
C LYS A 39 1.58 5.59 -10.80
N ASP A 40 2.70 6.11 -10.29
CA ASP A 40 2.82 6.52 -8.91
C ASP A 40 2.14 7.88 -8.68
N ALA A 41 2.24 8.42 -7.46
CA ALA A 41 1.59 9.67 -7.09
C ALA A 41 2.13 10.87 -7.88
N GLN A 42 3.33 10.78 -8.43
CA GLN A 42 3.92 11.82 -9.27
C GLN A 42 3.64 11.62 -10.77
N GLY A 43 2.87 10.61 -11.13
CA GLY A 43 2.54 10.30 -12.52
C GLY A 43 3.62 9.53 -13.26
N LYS A 44 4.66 9.06 -12.57
CA LYS A 44 5.74 8.27 -13.17
C LYS A 44 5.31 6.81 -13.29
N GLU A 45 5.62 6.19 -14.42
CA GLU A 45 5.36 4.78 -14.61
C GLU A 45 6.31 3.92 -13.79
N VAL A 46 5.76 2.96 -13.05
CA VAL A 46 6.51 2.00 -12.24
C VAL A 46 5.96 0.61 -12.49
N VAL A 47 6.83 -0.40 -12.31
CA VAL A 47 6.44 -1.80 -12.48
C VAL A 47 6.09 -2.39 -11.12
N SER A 48 4.88 -2.94 -11.01
CA SER A 48 4.42 -3.67 -9.84
C SER A 48 4.41 -5.16 -10.14
N THR A 49 4.90 -5.96 -9.21
CA THR A 49 4.93 -7.42 -9.36
C THR A 49 3.99 -8.12 -8.40
N LYS A 50 3.41 -7.41 -7.46
CA LYS A 50 2.44 -7.96 -6.51
C LYS A 50 1.42 -6.88 -6.17
N GLN A 51 0.16 -7.28 -6.10
CA GLN A 51 -0.94 -6.39 -5.74
C GLN A 51 -1.65 -6.94 -4.52
N LEU A 52 -1.90 -6.07 -3.54
CA LEU A 52 -2.70 -6.40 -2.37
C LEU A 52 -4.01 -5.62 -2.41
N TYR A 53 -5.12 -6.34 -2.38
CA TYR A 53 -6.46 -5.74 -2.35
C TYR A 53 -6.89 -5.64 -0.89
N VAL A 54 -7.12 -4.43 -0.41
CA VAL A 54 -7.45 -4.17 0.98
C VAL A 54 -8.77 -3.41 1.09
N ASP A 55 -9.37 -3.46 2.28
CA ASP A 55 -10.61 -2.75 2.56
C ASP A 55 -10.43 -1.24 2.34
N GLY A 56 -11.44 -0.60 1.78
CA GLY A 56 -11.42 0.84 1.56
C GLY A 56 -11.31 1.67 2.83
N ASN A 57 -11.68 1.09 3.98
CA ASN A 57 -11.54 1.75 5.29
C ASN A 57 -10.13 1.67 5.85
N SER A 58 -9.22 0.90 5.22
CA SER A 58 -7.84 0.84 5.68
C SER A 58 -7.20 2.22 5.60
N SER A 59 -6.42 2.57 6.62
CA SER A 59 -5.69 3.84 6.66
C SER A 59 -4.40 3.83 5.84
N ILE A 60 -4.10 2.73 5.14
CA ILE A 60 -2.88 2.61 4.35
C ILE A 60 -2.81 3.69 3.26
N LYS A 61 -1.63 4.26 3.06
CA LYS A 61 -1.40 5.32 2.08
C LYS A 61 -0.05 5.15 1.40
N GLU A 62 0.22 5.93 0.37
CA GLU A 62 1.33 5.74 -0.56
C GLU A 62 2.72 5.77 0.09
N LEU A 63 2.88 6.51 1.17
CA LEU A 63 4.18 6.64 1.83
C LEU A 63 4.47 5.55 2.86
N ASP A 64 3.48 4.68 3.12
CA ASP A 64 3.66 3.60 4.09
C ASP A 64 4.50 2.48 3.49
N ASN A 65 5.09 1.67 4.37
CA ASN A 65 5.73 0.42 3.97
C ASN A 65 4.82 -0.75 4.32
N VAL A 66 4.92 -1.82 3.55
CA VAL A 66 4.14 -3.03 3.74
C VAL A 66 5.07 -4.19 4.08
N VAL A 67 4.70 -4.98 5.09
CA VAL A 67 5.34 -6.26 5.39
C VAL A 67 4.35 -7.35 5.03
N PHE A 68 4.68 -8.11 3.99
CA PHE A 68 3.84 -9.20 3.51
C PHE A 68 4.71 -10.41 3.21
N GLU A 69 4.28 -11.56 3.69
CA GLU A 69 5.04 -12.82 3.56
C GLU A 69 6.49 -12.69 4.03
N GLY A 70 6.69 -11.95 5.13
CA GLY A 70 8.01 -11.76 5.73
C GLY A 70 8.91 -10.76 5.02
N ARG A 71 8.44 -10.07 3.99
CA ARG A 71 9.22 -9.08 3.25
C ARG A 71 8.63 -7.70 3.41
N GLU A 72 9.48 -6.74 3.77
CA GLU A 72 9.08 -5.34 3.80
C GLU A 72 9.34 -4.70 2.43
N SER A 73 8.36 -3.95 1.94
CA SER A 73 8.43 -3.28 0.65
C SER A 73 7.84 -1.88 0.75
N GLU A 74 8.38 -0.97 -0.04
CA GLU A 74 7.76 0.34 -0.24
C GLU A 74 6.58 0.17 -1.21
N ILE A 75 5.53 0.97 -0.98
CA ILE A 75 4.39 1.00 -1.86
C ILE A 75 4.74 1.81 -3.11
N LYS A 76 4.54 1.23 -4.28
CA LYS A 76 4.80 1.91 -5.56
C LYS A 76 3.64 2.81 -5.96
N ALA A 77 2.41 2.37 -5.71
CA ALA A 77 1.21 3.14 -6.02
C ALA A 77 0.04 2.54 -5.26
N ILE A 78 -1.04 3.31 -5.11
CA ILE A 78 -2.31 2.81 -4.59
C ILE A 78 -3.42 3.19 -5.57
N GLY A 79 -4.20 2.21 -5.98
CA GLY A 79 -5.43 2.43 -6.73
C GLY A 79 -6.63 2.45 -5.80
N TYR A 80 -7.57 3.35 -6.06
CA TYR A 80 -8.76 3.51 -5.25
C TYR A 80 -9.98 3.14 -6.09
N PHE A 81 -10.81 2.25 -5.58
CA PHE A 81 -12.07 1.87 -6.21
C PHE A 81 -13.22 2.45 -5.40
N TYR A 82 -14.06 3.23 -6.05
CA TYR A 82 -15.14 3.95 -5.40
C TYR A 82 -16.47 3.26 -5.66
N ARG A 83 -17.34 3.31 -4.65
CA ARG A 83 -18.71 2.86 -4.73
C ARG A 83 -19.58 3.83 -3.94
N ASN A 84 -20.55 4.46 -4.60
CA ASN A 84 -21.44 5.42 -3.96
C ASN A 84 -20.69 6.53 -3.21
N ARG A 85 -19.68 7.12 -3.84
CA ARG A 85 -18.84 8.20 -3.29
C ARG A 85 -17.96 7.78 -2.10
N ARG A 86 -17.79 6.48 -1.89
CA ARG A 86 -16.92 5.92 -0.87
C ARG A 86 -15.78 5.15 -1.51
N VAL A 87 -14.66 5.10 -0.85
CA VAL A 87 -13.60 4.16 -1.24
C VAL A 87 -14.03 2.79 -0.75
N ASP A 88 -14.37 1.92 -1.70
CA ASP A 88 -14.84 0.56 -1.41
C ASP A 88 -13.67 -0.40 -1.23
N MET A 89 -12.60 -0.19 -2.00
CA MET A 89 -11.42 -1.03 -1.96
C MET A 89 -10.21 -0.23 -2.40
N LYS A 90 -9.06 -0.58 -1.84
CA LYS A 90 -7.77 -0.05 -2.29
C LYS A 90 -6.95 -1.20 -2.86
N VAL A 91 -6.19 -0.92 -3.91
CA VAL A 91 -5.20 -1.85 -4.44
C VAL A 91 -3.81 -1.28 -4.17
N VAL A 92 -3.03 -2.00 -3.38
CA VAL A 92 -1.67 -1.60 -3.05
C VAL A 92 -0.73 -2.28 -4.03
N TYR A 93 -0.03 -1.49 -4.82
CA TYR A 93 0.93 -2.00 -5.82
C TYR A 93 2.33 -2.04 -5.22
N LEU A 94 2.90 -3.24 -5.16
CA LEU A 94 4.23 -3.47 -4.58
C LEU A 94 5.29 -3.76 -5.64
#